data_e985723c6beb151c837d44a20149c05d
#
_entry.id   e985723c6beb151c837d44a20149c05d
#
_cell.length_a   1.000
_cell.length_b   1.000
_cell.length_c   1.000
_cell.angle_alpha   90.00
_cell.angle_beta   90.00
_cell.angle_gamma   90.00
#
_symmetry.space_group_name_H-M   'P 1'
#
loop_
_entity.id
_entity.type
_entity.pdbx_description
1 polymer ?
#
loop_
_entity_poly.entity_id
_entity_poly.type
_entity_poly.pdbx_seq_one_letter_code
_entity_poly.pdbx_strand_id
1 'polypeptide(L)'
;DAKERMEEIKKKLEKYKDSLVKKFGKYIMGLALLPPPKPEEGKKPDKDKIHVLVLVDDSDSMRLSKAELKDKLDRSIKKVASEHDKNLVVQTLILTELWQSCYDSKYDILQLIALSAPVYDKGMLSAVKITEVHKTMVLKKFEKYIVSYVLSGSLVRGEATELSDIDVMVIIDDTDVKKMTRAELKDKLRAIIVGMGIEAGEMTGVRNKLNIQVYILTDFWDSLKEANPIIFTLLRDGIPFYDRGLFMPWKQMLKMGKIKPSQEAIDMFMSS
;
A
#
# COMPACT_ATOMS: atom_id res chain seq x y z
N ASP A 1 -8.10 -21.54 -26.31
CA ASP A 1 -9.15 -21.02 -25.45
C ASP A 1 -8.54 -20.20 -24.30
N ALA A 2 -9.07 -19.01 -24.04
CA ALA A 2 -8.56 -18.09 -23.01
C ALA A 2 -8.65 -18.69 -21.60
N LYS A 3 -9.68 -19.51 -21.34
CA LYS A 3 -9.89 -20.18 -20.04
C LYS A 3 -8.80 -21.25 -19.77
N GLU A 4 -8.48 -22.05 -20.77
CA GLU A 4 -7.47 -23.10 -20.68
C GLU A 4 -6.07 -22.49 -20.48
N ARG A 5 -5.78 -21.39 -21.17
CA ARG A 5 -4.54 -20.65 -21.02
C ARG A 5 -4.38 -20.08 -19.61
N MET A 6 -5.45 -19.52 -19.05
CA MET A 6 -5.45 -18.97 -17.69
C MET A 6 -5.21 -20.07 -16.65
N GLU A 7 -5.78 -21.25 -16.84
CA GLU A 7 -5.55 -22.40 -15.95
C GLU A 7 -4.10 -22.92 -16.04
N GLU A 8 -3.53 -22.96 -17.23
CA GLU A 8 -2.11 -23.31 -17.41
C GLU A 8 -1.18 -22.31 -16.72
N ILE A 9 -1.47 -21.02 -16.86
CA ILE A 9 -0.71 -19.97 -16.19
C ILE A 9 -0.81 -20.12 -14.67
N LYS A 10 -2.00 -20.37 -14.13
CA LYS A 10 -2.19 -20.63 -12.69
C LYS A 10 -1.39 -21.82 -12.20
N LYS A 11 -1.36 -22.91 -12.93
CA LYS A 11 -0.57 -24.11 -12.57
C LYS A 11 0.92 -23.81 -12.55
N LYS A 12 1.42 -23.09 -13.56
CA LYS A 12 2.82 -22.68 -13.63
C LYS A 12 3.19 -21.77 -12.46
N LEU A 13 2.34 -20.82 -12.14
CA LEU A 13 2.56 -19.88 -11.03
C LEU A 13 2.48 -20.58 -9.68
N GLU A 14 1.61 -21.56 -9.50
CA GLU A 14 1.57 -22.36 -8.27
C GLU A 14 2.88 -23.14 -8.05
N LYS A 15 3.42 -23.76 -9.08
CA LYS A 15 4.71 -24.46 -9.02
C LYS A 15 5.85 -23.50 -8.71
N TYR A 16 5.86 -22.34 -9.36
CA TYR A 16 6.84 -21.28 -9.11
C TYR A 16 6.76 -20.78 -7.67
N LYS A 17 5.53 -20.48 -7.20
CA LYS A 17 5.28 -20.10 -5.81
C LYS A 17 5.82 -21.13 -4.83
N ASP A 18 5.55 -22.41 -5.02
CA ASP A 18 6.03 -23.47 -4.14
C ASP A 18 7.56 -23.48 -4.04
N SER A 19 8.25 -23.31 -5.17
CA SER A 19 9.71 -23.23 -5.21
C SER A 19 10.23 -21.99 -4.50
N LEU A 20 9.59 -20.81 -4.69
CA LEU A 20 9.97 -19.57 -4.02
C LEU A 20 9.80 -19.67 -2.52
N VAL A 21 8.65 -20.16 -2.05
CA VAL A 21 8.35 -20.29 -0.63
C VAL A 21 9.30 -21.30 0.02
N LYS A 22 9.62 -22.39 -0.66
CA LYS A 22 10.58 -23.38 -0.15
C LYS A 22 11.99 -22.80 0.03
N LYS A 23 12.46 -22.02 -0.96
CA LYS A 23 13.82 -21.46 -0.95
C LYS A 23 13.94 -20.17 -0.14
N PHE A 24 12.91 -19.29 -0.17
CA PHE A 24 12.96 -17.93 0.36
C PHE A 24 11.77 -17.57 1.24
N GLY A 25 11.03 -18.56 1.78
CA GLY A 25 9.74 -18.34 2.43
C GLY A 25 9.69 -17.19 3.45
N LYS A 26 10.76 -17.01 4.21
CA LYS A 26 10.91 -15.92 5.18
C LYS A 26 10.81 -14.53 4.53
N TYR A 27 11.30 -14.39 3.30
CA TYR A 27 11.37 -13.11 2.61
C TYR A 27 10.21 -12.88 1.65
N ILE A 28 9.49 -13.89 1.25
CA ILE A 28 8.41 -13.75 0.25
C ILE A 28 7.12 -13.33 0.95
N MET A 29 6.67 -12.11 0.69
CA MET A 29 5.40 -11.58 1.18
C MET A 29 4.24 -11.89 0.24
N GLY A 30 4.51 -11.97 -1.05
CA GLY A 30 3.47 -12.21 -2.03
C GLY A 30 4.00 -12.44 -3.42
N LEU A 31 3.17 -13.09 -4.22
CA LEU A 31 3.36 -13.29 -5.66
C LEU A 31 2.04 -12.97 -6.36
N ALA A 32 2.08 -12.12 -7.36
CA ALA A 32 0.90 -11.73 -8.10
C ALA A 32 1.14 -11.74 -9.61
N LEU A 33 0.12 -12.17 -10.35
CA LEU A 33 0.08 -12.03 -11.80
C LEU A 33 -0.26 -10.58 -12.15
N LEU A 34 0.60 -9.97 -12.96
CA LEU A 34 0.41 -8.59 -13.41
C LEU A 34 -0.37 -8.56 -14.74
N PRO A 35 -1.10 -7.46 -14.99
CA PRO A 35 -1.68 -7.26 -16.32
C PRO A 35 -0.56 -7.13 -17.36
N PRO A 36 -0.81 -7.53 -18.62
CA PRO A 36 0.17 -7.36 -19.68
C PRO A 36 0.57 -5.89 -19.82
N PRO A 37 1.87 -5.57 -19.95
CA PRO A 37 2.31 -4.20 -20.17
C PRO A 37 1.83 -3.71 -21.54
N LYS A 38 1.66 -2.39 -21.68
CA LYS A 38 1.35 -1.80 -22.98
C LYS A 38 2.53 -2.06 -23.92
N PRO A 39 2.29 -2.52 -25.15
CA PRO A 39 3.36 -2.71 -26.12
C PRO A 39 4.01 -1.37 -26.46
N GLU A 40 5.32 -1.38 -26.68
CA GLU A 40 6.04 -0.22 -27.20
C GLU A 40 5.50 0.15 -28.60
N GLU A 41 5.56 1.44 -28.96
CA GLU A 41 5.15 1.87 -30.28
C GLU A 41 5.83 1.06 -31.39
N GLY A 42 5.03 0.51 -32.30
CA GLY A 42 5.50 -0.28 -33.42
C GLY A 42 5.83 -1.74 -33.12
N LYS A 43 5.70 -2.20 -31.87
CA LYS A 43 5.89 -3.60 -31.52
C LYS A 43 4.55 -4.29 -31.21
N LYS A 44 4.43 -5.56 -31.63
CA LYS A 44 3.28 -6.38 -31.25
C LYS A 44 3.43 -6.83 -29.80
N PRO A 45 2.32 -6.90 -29.01
CA PRO A 45 2.40 -7.42 -27.67
C PRO A 45 2.84 -8.90 -27.71
N ASP A 46 3.80 -9.27 -26.85
CA ASP A 46 4.20 -10.66 -26.72
C ASP A 46 3.21 -11.36 -25.78
N LYS A 47 2.27 -12.10 -26.37
CA LYS A 47 1.21 -12.79 -25.65
C LYS A 47 1.70 -14.01 -24.86
N ASP A 48 2.92 -14.47 -25.11
CA ASP A 48 3.48 -15.65 -24.44
C ASP A 48 4.14 -15.28 -23.11
N LYS A 49 4.50 -14.03 -22.90
CA LYS A 49 5.13 -13.58 -21.66
C LYS A 49 4.11 -13.51 -20.51
N ILE A 50 4.56 -14.00 -19.36
CA ILE A 50 3.80 -13.99 -18.10
C ILE A 50 4.51 -13.03 -17.16
N HIS A 51 3.88 -11.87 -16.91
CA HIS A 51 4.44 -10.84 -16.03
C HIS A 51 3.97 -11.07 -14.61
N VAL A 52 4.89 -11.15 -13.67
CA VAL A 52 4.60 -11.38 -12.27
C VAL A 52 5.37 -10.42 -11.37
N LEU A 53 4.77 -10.10 -10.23
CA LEU A 53 5.36 -9.31 -9.17
C LEU A 53 5.66 -10.21 -7.98
N VAL A 54 6.87 -10.14 -7.47
CA VAL A 54 7.26 -10.77 -6.20
C VAL A 54 7.53 -9.68 -5.19
N LEU A 55 6.72 -9.64 -4.13
CA LEU A 55 6.90 -8.70 -3.02
C LEU A 55 7.75 -9.35 -1.95
N VAL A 56 8.82 -8.66 -1.56
CA VAL A 56 9.84 -9.15 -0.64
C VAL A 56 9.86 -8.30 0.63
N ASP A 57 9.89 -8.97 1.78
CA ASP A 57 10.07 -8.34 3.08
C ASP A 57 11.56 -8.11 3.34
N ASP A 58 11.94 -6.85 3.47
CA ASP A 58 13.31 -6.42 3.77
C ASP A 58 13.49 -5.93 5.22
N SER A 59 12.50 -6.15 6.07
CA SER A 59 12.52 -5.66 7.46
C SER A 59 13.59 -6.32 8.33
N ASP A 60 14.10 -7.48 7.92
CA ASP A 60 15.07 -8.29 8.68
C ASP A 60 16.50 -8.21 8.10
N SER A 61 16.83 -7.16 7.38
CA SER A 61 18.14 -6.98 6.76
C SER A 61 19.20 -6.45 7.75
N MET A 62 19.45 -7.20 8.83
CA MET A 62 20.42 -6.82 9.86
C MET A 62 21.89 -6.99 9.43
N ARG A 63 22.17 -7.82 8.43
CA ARG A 63 23.54 -8.21 8.00
C ARG A 63 23.96 -7.68 6.64
N LEU A 64 23.00 -7.27 5.81
CA LEU A 64 23.23 -6.75 4.47
C LEU A 64 22.55 -5.41 4.32
N SER A 65 23.09 -4.52 3.49
CA SER A 65 22.36 -3.33 3.11
C SER A 65 21.08 -3.74 2.35
N LYS A 66 20.06 -2.88 2.37
CA LYS A 66 18.81 -3.16 1.65
C LYS A 66 19.04 -3.36 0.16
N ALA A 67 19.97 -2.60 -0.44
CA ALA A 67 20.34 -2.74 -1.84
C ALA A 67 21.01 -4.10 -2.13
N GLU A 68 21.92 -4.55 -1.28
CA GLU A 68 22.57 -5.86 -1.42
C GLU A 68 21.56 -7.02 -1.27
N LEU A 69 20.67 -6.92 -0.29
CA LEU A 69 19.62 -7.92 -0.08
C LEU A 69 18.72 -8.00 -1.29
N LYS A 70 18.29 -6.84 -1.84
CA LYS A 70 17.47 -6.77 -3.04
C LYS A 70 18.17 -7.43 -4.23
N ASP A 71 19.41 -7.05 -4.51
CA ASP A 71 20.16 -7.58 -5.67
C ASP A 71 20.34 -9.08 -5.57
N LYS A 72 20.69 -9.59 -4.40
CA LYS A 72 20.87 -11.00 -4.16
C LYS A 72 19.57 -11.79 -4.34
N LEU A 73 18.49 -11.31 -3.74
CA LEU A 73 17.17 -11.95 -3.84
C LEU A 73 16.62 -11.86 -5.26
N ASP A 74 16.74 -10.70 -5.91
CA ASP A 74 16.25 -10.50 -7.27
C ASP A 74 16.90 -11.48 -8.25
N ARG A 75 18.21 -11.62 -8.20
CA ARG A 75 18.92 -12.59 -9.05
C ARG A 75 18.48 -14.03 -8.79
N SER A 76 18.35 -14.40 -7.52
CA SER A 76 17.92 -15.74 -7.13
C SER A 76 16.46 -16.03 -7.52
N ILE A 77 15.58 -15.08 -7.33
CA ILE A 77 14.16 -15.18 -7.69
C ILE A 77 13.99 -15.32 -9.20
N LYS A 78 14.73 -14.53 -9.99
CA LYS A 78 14.72 -14.60 -11.46
C LYS A 78 15.32 -15.91 -11.98
N LYS A 79 16.36 -16.41 -11.31
CA LYS A 79 16.95 -17.71 -11.65
C LYS A 79 15.94 -18.84 -11.47
N VAL A 80 15.24 -18.87 -10.34
CA VAL A 80 14.17 -19.86 -10.10
C VAL A 80 13.07 -19.73 -11.14
N ALA A 81 12.68 -18.52 -11.52
CA ALA A 81 11.68 -18.29 -12.56
C ALA A 81 12.12 -18.92 -13.89
N SER A 82 13.35 -18.70 -14.33
CA SER A 82 13.88 -19.23 -15.58
C SER A 82 13.93 -20.78 -15.60
N GLU A 83 14.10 -21.40 -14.44
CA GLU A 83 14.05 -22.85 -14.29
C GLU A 83 12.63 -23.42 -14.47
N HIS A 84 11.60 -22.63 -14.16
CA HIS A 84 10.20 -23.03 -14.28
C HIS A 84 9.63 -22.77 -15.68
N ASP A 85 9.85 -21.55 -16.20
CA ASP A 85 9.35 -21.17 -17.51
C ASP A 85 10.13 -19.96 -18.05
N LYS A 86 10.63 -20.08 -19.26
CA LYS A 86 11.36 -18.99 -19.95
C LYS A 86 10.50 -17.76 -20.23
N ASN A 87 9.17 -17.89 -20.19
CA ASN A 87 8.23 -16.80 -20.46
C ASN A 87 7.88 -16.01 -19.18
N LEU A 88 8.33 -16.44 -18.02
CA LEU A 88 8.15 -15.70 -16.78
C LEU A 88 9.03 -14.45 -16.76
N VAL A 89 8.40 -13.29 -16.69
CA VAL A 89 9.05 -11.98 -16.53
C VAL A 89 8.76 -11.49 -15.12
N VAL A 90 9.78 -11.49 -14.27
CA VAL A 90 9.62 -11.21 -12.84
C VAL A 90 10.08 -9.80 -12.51
N GLN A 91 9.21 -9.05 -11.85
CA GLN A 91 9.55 -7.80 -11.18
C GLN A 91 9.62 -8.05 -9.68
N THR A 92 10.78 -7.82 -9.09
CA THR A 92 10.99 -7.94 -7.64
C THR A 92 10.84 -6.57 -7.00
N LEU A 93 10.00 -6.49 -5.97
CA LEU A 93 9.74 -5.26 -5.23
C LEU A 93 9.97 -5.52 -3.75
N ILE A 94 10.83 -4.75 -3.11
CA ILE A 94 10.97 -4.79 -1.64
C ILE A 94 9.98 -3.82 -0.99
N LEU A 95 9.55 -4.15 0.23
CA LEU A 95 8.55 -3.36 0.95
C LEU A 95 8.98 -1.91 1.14
N THR A 96 10.25 -1.68 1.47
CA THR A 96 10.79 -0.32 1.63
C THR A 96 10.67 0.51 0.34
N GLU A 97 10.89 -0.09 -0.84
CA GLU A 97 10.71 0.61 -2.12
C GLU A 97 9.25 0.96 -2.38
N LEU A 98 8.33 0.07 -2.00
CA LEU A 98 6.90 0.34 -2.12
C LEU A 98 6.51 1.57 -1.30
N TRP A 99 6.93 1.63 -0.05
CA TRP A 99 6.66 2.79 0.80
C TRP A 99 7.38 4.05 0.32
N GLN A 100 8.61 3.92 -0.15
CA GLN A 100 9.36 5.06 -0.70
C GLN A 100 8.67 5.65 -1.92
N SER A 101 8.08 4.84 -2.77
CA SER A 101 7.28 5.32 -3.91
C SER A 101 6.11 6.19 -3.45
N CYS A 102 5.45 5.80 -2.36
CA CYS A 102 4.37 6.58 -1.76
C CYS A 102 4.88 7.92 -1.21
N TYR A 103 6.00 7.93 -0.51
CA TYR A 103 6.61 9.17 0.00
C TYR A 103 7.00 10.12 -1.14
N ASP A 104 7.40 9.58 -2.28
CA ASP A 104 7.79 10.34 -3.47
C ASP A 104 6.60 10.73 -4.36
N SER A 105 5.38 10.46 -3.91
CA SER A 105 4.15 10.70 -4.68
C SER A 105 4.11 9.96 -6.02
N LYS A 106 4.74 8.79 -6.09
CA LYS A 106 4.75 7.92 -7.27
C LYS A 106 3.84 6.74 -7.01
N TYR A 107 2.64 6.79 -7.55
CA TYR A 107 1.57 5.84 -7.22
C TYR A 107 1.39 4.73 -8.26
N ASP A 108 2.20 4.67 -9.30
CA ASP A 108 2.07 3.70 -10.39
C ASP A 108 2.13 2.25 -9.88
N ILE A 109 3.02 1.97 -8.93
CA ILE A 109 3.15 0.63 -8.36
C ILE A 109 1.92 0.23 -7.54
N LEU A 110 1.27 1.17 -6.85
CA LEU A 110 0.01 0.91 -6.14
C LEU A 110 -1.10 0.52 -7.11
N GLN A 111 -1.19 1.24 -8.22
CA GLN A 111 -2.17 0.95 -9.29
C GLN A 111 -1.92 -0.42 -9.91
N LEU A 112 -0.66 -0.77 -10.12
CA LEU A 112 -0.27 -2.06 -10.66
C LEU A 112 -0.68 -3.21 -9.72
N ILE A 113 -0.44 -3.05 -8.41
CA ILE A 113 -0.86 -4.03 -7.40
C ILE A 113 -2.39 -4.14 -7.36
N ALA A 114 -3.11 -3.01 -7.45
CA ALA A 114 -4.57 -3.02 -7.47
C ALA A 114 -5.15 -3.80 -8.65
N LEU A 115 -4.46 -3.81 -9.79
CA LEU A 115 -4.87 -4.55 -11.00
C LEU A 115 -4.34 -5.97 -11.05
N SER A 116 -3.47 -6.36 -10.13
CA SER A 116 -2.85 -7.68 -10.11
C SER A 116 -3.81 -8.77 -9.61
N ALA A 117 -3.51 -10.02 -9.94
CA ALA A 117 -4.20 -11.19 -9.42
C ALA A 117 -3.25 -11.93 -8.46
N PRO A 118 -3.45 -11.86 -7.14
CA PRO A 118 -2.58 -12.55 -6.19
C PRO A 118 -2.65 -14.07 -6.34
N VAL A 119 -1.47 -14.70 -6.39
CA VAL A 119 -1.30 -16.16 -6.38
C VAL A 119 -0.92 -16.62 -4.96
N TYR A 120 -0.08 -15.85 -4.31
CA TYR A 120 0.34 -16.06 -2.93
C TYR A 120 0.39 -14.72 -2.22
N ASP A 121 -0.14 -14.65 -1.00
CA ASP A 121 -0.20 -13.41 -0.25
C ASP A 121 -0.24 -13.68 1.26
N LYS A 122 0.70 -13.15 2.00
CA LYS A 122 0.68 -13.17 3.46
C LYS A 122 -0.28 -12.14 4.07
N GLY A 123 -0.85 -11.27 3.23
CA GLY A 123 -1.81 -10.23 3.62
C GLY A 123 -1.48 -8.84 3.08
N MET A 124 -0.24 -8.57 2.71
CA MET A 124 0.18 -7.23 2.26
C MET A 124 -0.37 -6.86 0.88
N LEU A 125 -0.33 -7.78 -0.08
CA LEU A 125 -0.86 -7.49 -1.42
C LEU A 125 -2.35 -7.17 -1.38
N SER A 126 -3.12 -7.95 -0.64
CA SER A 126 -4.55 -7.70 -0.44
C SER A 126 -4.82 -6.37 0.25
N ALA A 127 -4.04 -6.05 1.28
CA ALA A 127 -4.17 -4.79 2.01
C ALA A 127 -3.90 -3.59 1.11
N VAL A 128 -2.82 -3.63 0.32
CA VAL A 128 -2.51 -2.56 -0.65
C VAL A 128 -3.59 -2.46 -1.72
N LYS A 129 -4.07 -3.58 -2.21
CA LYS A 129 -5.11 -3.63 -3.25
C LYS A 129 -6.39 -2.95 -2.81
N ILE A 130 -6.97 -3.34 -1.69
CA ILE A 130 -8.23 -2.75 -1.21
C ILE A 130 -8.04 -1.28 -0.85
N THR A 131 -6.90 -0.93 -0.25
CA THR A 131 -6.60 0.46 0.11
C THR A 131 -6.52 1.34 -1.14
N GLU A 132 -5.82 0.90 -2.16
CA GLU A 132 -5.70 1.65 -3.42
C GLU A 132 -7.04 1.79 -4.14
N VAL A 133 -7.85 0.74 -4.18
CA VAL A 133 -9.19 0.78 -4.78
C VAL A 133 -10.07 1.77 -4.01
N HIS A 134 -10.08 1.70 -2.69
CA HIS A 134 -10.84 2.63 -1.85
C HIS A 134 -10.38 4.08 -2.06
N LYS A 135 -9.08 4.32 -2.02
CA LYS A 135 -8.51 5.66 -2.28
C LYS A 135 -8.98 6.20 -3.63
N THR A 136 -8.91 5.39 -4.67
CA THR A 136 -9.32 5.79 -6.02
C THR A 136 -10.80 6.18 -6.07
N MET A 137 -11.66 5.41 -5.41
CA MET A 137 -13.09 5.73 -5.31
C MET A 137 -13.32 7.05 -4.58
N VAL A 138 -12.65 7.25 -3.47
CA VAL A 138 -12.75 8.48 -2.66
C VAL A 138 -12.31 9.70 -3.46
N LEU A 139 -11.17 9.62 -4.14
CA LEU A 139 -10.65 10.71 -4.96
C LEU A 139 -11.53 11.01 -6.15
N LYS A 140 -12.06 9.99 -6.81
CA LYS A 140 -12.96 10.19 -7.95
C LYS A 140 -14.18 11.03 -7.58
N LYS A 141 -14.69 10.87 -6.37
CA LYS A 141 -15.88 11.60 -5.91
C LYS A 141 -15.56 12.90 -5.18
N PHE A 142 -14.47 12.95 -4.42
CA PHE A 142 -14.20 14.04 -3.48
C PHE A 142 -12.81 14.66 -3.62
N GLU A 143 -12.14 14.53 -4.76
CA GLU A 143 -10.74 14.96 -4.95
C GLU A 143 -10.46 16.35 -4.38
N LYS A 144 -11.32 17.34 -4.65
CA LYS A 144 -11.10 18.72 -4.19
C LYS A 144 -11.19 18.89 -2.67
N TYR A 145 -11.83 17.94 -1.96
CA TYR A 145 -11.94 17.99 -0.51
C TYR A 145 -10.88 17.14 0.20
N ILE A 146 -10.22 16.24 -0.50
CA ILE A 146 -9.26 15.33 0.12
C ILE A 146 -7.88 15.98 0.15
N VAL A 147 -7.34 16.16 1.34
CA VAL A 147 -5.97 16.67 1.55
C VAL A 147 -4.96 15.53 1.54
N SER A 148 -5.24 14.48 2.27
CA SER A 148 -4.36 13.32 2.38
C SER A 148 -5.15 12.05 2.67
N TYR A 149 -4.64 10.93 2.17
CA TYR A 149 -5.13 9.58 2.43
C TYR A 149 -3.94 8.76 2.91
N VAL A 150 -3.95 8.30 4.15
CA VAL A 150 -2.77 7.73 4.81
C VAL A 150 -3.08 6.33 5.36
N LEU A 151 -2.27 5.35 4.97
CA LEU A 151 -2.27 4.02 5.56
C LEU A 151 -1.45 4.05 6.85
N SER A 152 -1.97 3.46 7.91
CA SER A 152 -1.34 3.44 9.23
C SER A 152 -1.46 2.07 9.90
N GLY A 153 -1.03 1.98 11.14
CA GLY A 153 -1.13 0.76 11.93
C GLY A 153 0.00 -0.25 11.68
N SER A 154 -0.23 -1.49 12.11
CA SER A 154 0.78 -2.56 12.06
C SER A 154 1.21 -2.96 10.64
N LEU A 155 0.32 -2.79 9.67
CA LEU A 155 0.61 -3.09 8.26
C LEU A 155 1.83 -2.37 7.74
N VAL A 156 2.02 -1.10 8.11
CA VAL A 156 3.13 -0.29 7.63
C VAL A 156 4.49 -0.80 8.07
N ARG A 157 4.52 -1.62 9.13
CA ARG A 157 5.74 -2.28 9.64
C ARG A 157 5.96 -3.68 9.05
N GLY A 158 5.16 -4.09 8.08
CA GLY A 158 5.25 -5.40 7.47
C GLY A 158 4.59 -6.53 8.26
N GLU A 159 3.82 -6.22 9.29
CA GLU A 159 3.16 -7.19 10.18
C GLU A 159 1.76 -7.60 9.67
N ALA A 160 1.53 -7.54 8.37
CA ALA A 160 0.25 -7.89 7.79
C ALA A 160 -0.04 -9.38 7.88
N THR A 161 -1.27 -9.72 8.27
CA THR A 161 -1.82 -11.08 8.16
C THR A 161 -3.11 -11.03 7.37
N GLU A 162 -3.61 -12.18 6.96
CA GLU A 162 -4.89 -12.29 6.25
C GLU A 162 -6.10 -11.79 7.05
N LEU A 163 -5.92 -11.62 8.37
CA LEU A 163 -6.99 -11.20 9.29
C LEU A 163 -6.74 -9.80 9.87
N SER A 164 -5.65 -9.13 9.51
CA SER A 164 -5.33 -7.81 10.03
C SER A 164 -6.35 -6.77 9.56
N ASP A 165 -6.79 -5.91 10.50
CA ASP A 165 -7.52 -4.69 10.14
C ASP A 165 -6.57 -3.74 9.41
N ILE A 166 -7.12 -2.98 8.47
CA ILE A 166 -6.37 -2.01 7.68
C ILE A 166 -6.78 -0.63 8.14
N ASP A 167 -5.88 0.06 8.84
CA ASP A 167 -6.16 1.39 9.38
C ASP A 167 -5.83 2.46 8.35
N VAL A 168 -6.82 3.29 8.06
CA VAL A 168 -6.71 4.38 7.08
C VAL A 168 -7.20 5.67 7.71
N MET A 169 -6.45 6.73 7.51
CA MET A 169 -6.86 8.08 7.89
C MET A 169 -7.05 8.94 6.65
N VAL A 170 -8.21 9.57 6.55
CA VAL A 170 -8.54 10.50 5.48
C VAL A 170 -8.67 11.90 6.07
N ILE A 171 -7.90 12.86 5.55
CA ILE A 171 -7.91 14.24 5.98
C ILE A 171 -8.67 15.07 4.95
N ILE A 172 -9.69 15.78 5.40
CA ILE A 172 -10.60 16.57 4.56
C ILE A 172 -10.34 18.05 4.78
N ASP A 173 -10.29 18.81 3.69
CA ASP A 173 -10.19 20.27 3.74
C ASP A 173 -11.56 20.87 4.07
N ASP A 174 -11.65 21.52 5.23
CA ASP A 174 -12.84 22.23 5.70
C ASP A 174 -12.71 23.75 5.60
N THR A 175 -11.65 24.25 4.96
CA THR A 175 -11.32 25.69 4.97
C THR A 175 -12.17 26.53 4.02
N ASP A 176 -12.82 25.92 3.03
CA ASP A 176 -13.64 26.62 2.02
C ASP A 176 -15.09 26.11 1.95
N VAL A 177 -15.66 25.73 3.09
CA VAL A 177 -17.04 25.25 3.15
C VAL A 177 -17.99 26.39 3.49
N LYS A 178 -18.80 26.80 2.51
CA LYS A 178 -19.72 27.94 2.63
C LYS A 178 -21.18 27.57 2.95
N LYS A 179 -21.55 26.29 2.76
CA LYS A 179 -22.97 25.86 2.79
C LYS A 179 -23.34 24.91 3.92
N MET A 180 -22.41 24.45 4.73
CA MET A 180 -22.67 23.55 5.84
C MET A 180 -21.68 23.75 6.97
N THR A 181 -22.03 23.31 8.17
CA THR A 181 -21.11 23.35 9.31
C THR A 181 -19.98 22.34 9.10
N ARG A 182 -18.86 22.52 9.83
CA ARG A 182 -17.74 21.56 9.81
C ARG A 182 -18.20 20.17 10.26
N ALA A 183 -19.04 20.09 11.28
CA ALA A 183 -19.58 18.82 11.78
C ALA A 183 -20.44 18.12 10.71
N GLU A 184 -21.31 18.84 10.03
CA GLU A 184 -22.14 18.32 8.93
C GLU A 184 -21.27 17.79 7.78
N LEU A 185 -20.24 18.56 7.39
CA LEU A 185 -19.29 18.14 6.35
C LEU A 185 -18.61 16.84 6.72
N LYS A 186 -18.05 16.77 7.94
CA LYS A 186 -17.38 15.59 8.46
C LYS A 186 -18.30 14.38 8.47
N ASP A 187 -19.49 14.49 9.05
CA ASP A 187 -20.42 13.38 9.20
C ASP A 187 -20.91 12.87 7.85
N LYS A 188 -21.25 13.77 6.94
CA LYS A 188 -21.70 13.42 5.59
C LYS A 188 -20.63 12.70 4.78
N LEU A 189 -19.43 13.27 4.73
CA LEU A 189 -18.32 12.66 3.98
C LEU A 189 -17.87 11.37 4.63
N ARG A 190 -17.81 11.31 5.95
CA ARG A 190 -17.46 10.06 6.68
C ARG A 190 -18.40 8.92 6.31
N ALA A 191 -19.70 9.13 6.34
CA ALA A 191 -20.69 8.10 6.01
C ALA A 191 -20.47 7.55 4.59
N ILE A 192 -20.23 8.44 3.63
CA ILE A 192 -20.01 8.05 2.23
C ILE A 192 -18.66 7.32 2.08
N ILE A 193 -17.59 7.84 2.67
CA ILE A 193 -16.25 7.25 2.58
C ILE A 193 -16.20 5.86 3.23
N VAL A 194 -16.86 5.68 4.37
CA VAL A 194 -16.96 4.37 5.04
C VAL A 194 -17.76 3.40 4.19
N GLY A 195 -18.87 3.85 3.59
CA GLY A 195 -19.66 3.03 2.65
C GLY A 195 -18.85 2.59 1.44
N MET A 196 -18.02 3.46 0.91
CA MET A 196 -17.08 3.12 -0.18
C MET A 196 -16.06 2.05 0.23
N GLY A 197 -15.66 2.02 1.50
CA GLY A 197 -14.77 0.98 2.02
C GLY A 197 -15.39 -0.40 1.95
N ILE A 198 -16.67 -0.52 2.27
CA ILE A 198 -17.44 -1.76 2.14
C ILE A 198 -17.53 -2.18 0.67
N GLU A 199 -17.85 -1.23 -0.20
CA GLU A 199 -17.92 -1.46 -1.66
C GLU A 199 -16.56 -1.91 -2.23
N ALA A 200 -15.47 -1.29 -1.81
CA ALA A 200 -14.12 -1.70 -2.21
C ALA A 200 -13.80 -3.14 -1.78
N GLY A 201 -14.24 -3.54 -0.59
CA GLY A 201 -14.12 -4.93 -0.12
C GLY A 201 -14.87 -5.90 -1.03
N GLU A 202 -16.09 -5.57 -1.42
CA GLU A 202 -16.88 -6.39 -2.35
C GLU A 202 -16.25 -6.48 -3.74
N MET A 203 -15.76 -5.36 -4.26
CA MET A 203 -15.14 -5.31 -5.58
C MET A 203 -13.84 -6.11 -5.66
N THR A 204 -13.03 -6.09 -4.61
CA THR A 204 -11.72 -6.73 -4.58
C THR A 204 -11.76 -8.17 -4.07
N GLY A 205 -12.81 -8.56 -3.37
CA GLY A 205 -12.88 -9.84 -2.66
C GLY A 205 -11.99 -9.93 -1.45
N VAL A 206 -11.38 -8.82 -1.04
CA VAL A 206 -10.51 -8.76 0.15
C VAL A 206 -11.36 -8.79 1.41
N ARG A 207 -11.05 -9.71 2.33
CA ARG A 207 -11.82 -9.92 3.57
C ARG A 207 -11.41 -8.99 4.70
N ASN A 208 -10.20 -8.45 4.66
CA ASN A 208 -9.69 -7.53 5.68
C ASN A 208 -10.57 -6.28 5.76
N LYS A 209 -10.94 -5.91 6.97
CA LYS A 209 -11.76 -4.73 7.20
C LYS A 209 -10.92 -3.46 7.08
N LEU A 210 -11.42 -2.49 6.31
CA LEU A 210 -10.91 -1.12 6.33
C LEU A 210 -11.48 -0.38 7.54
N ASN A 211 -10.62 -0.03 8.46
CA ASN A 211 -10.95 0.81 9.61
C ASN A 211 -10.61 2.27 9.24
N ILE A 212 -11.63 3.03 8.85
CA ILE A 212 -11.46 4.36 8.26
C ILE A 212 -11.77 5.42 9.30
N GLN A 213 -10.77 6.28 9.57
CA GLN A 213 -10.94 7.48 10.37
C GLN A 213 -10.90 8.70 9.46
N VAL A 214 -11.83 9.62 9.69
CA VAL A 214 -11.94 10.85 8.92
C VAL A 214 -11.68 12.03 9.85
N TYR A 215 -10.68 12.84 9.50
CA TYR A 215 -10.37 14.09 10.18
C TYR A 215 -10.61 15.27 9.25
N ILE A 216 -11.27 16.30 9.73
CA ILE A 216 -11.24 17.59 9.05
C ILE A 216 -9.90 18.27 9.36
N LEU A 217 -9.40 19.06 8.43
CA LEU A 217 -8.07 19.69 8.53
C LEU A 217 -7.92 20.52 9.80
N THR A 218 -8.95 21.25 10.20
CA THR A 218 -8.94 22.05 11.43
C THR A 218 -8.75 21.18 12.67
N ASP A 219 -9.47 20.06 12.78
CA ASP A 219 -9.32 19.12 13.91
C ASP A 219 -7.94 18.47 13.91
N PHE A 220 -7.43 18.14 12.75
CA PHE A 220 -6.08 17.58 12.61
C PHE A 220 -5.03 18.58 13.11
N TRP A 221 -5.16 19.85 12.72
CA TRP A 221 -4.28 20.92 13.16
C TRP A 221 -4.33 21.11 14.68
N ASP A 222 -5.54 21.12 15.27
CA ASP A 222 -5.72 21.25 16.71
C ASP A 222 -5.09 20.09 17.46
N SER A 223 -5.29 18.86 16.98
CA SER A 223 -4.66 17.66 17.55
C SER A 223 -3.13 17.70 17.47
N LEU A 224 -2.60 18.25 16.39
CA LEU A 224 -1.16 18.46 16.23
C LEU A 224 -0.62 19.47 17.24
N LYS A 225 -1.31 20.59 17.44
CA LYS A 225 -0.96 21.62 18.43
C LYS A 225 -1.03 21.10 19.87
N GLU A 226 -2.01 20.26 20.16
CA GLU A 226 -2.20 19.63 21.47
C GLU A 226 -1.24 18.43 21.71
N ALA A 227 -0.38 18.16 20.74
CA ALA A 227 0.58 17.05 20.81
C ALA A 227 -0.08 15.68 20.99
N ASN A 228 -1.21 15.44 20.29
CA ASN A 228 -1.94 14.18 20.36
C ASN A 228 -1.06 12.99 19.91
N PRO A 229 -0.88 11.95 20.75
CA PRO A 229 -0.01 10.82 20.40
C PRO A 229 -0.39 10.08 19.13
N ILE A 230 -1.68 9.97 18.83
CA ILE A 230 -2.18 9.28 17.64
C ILE A 230 -1.69 10.00 16.38
N ILE A 231 -1.75 11.33 16.36
CA ILE A 231 -1.32 12.15 15.24
C ILE A 231 0.20 12.06 15.07
N PHE A 232 0.97 12.08 16.14
CA PHE A 232 2.42 11.92 16.07
C PHE A 232 2.82 10.54 15.57
N THR A 233 2.13 9.48 16.01
CA THR A 233 2.35 8.11 15.50
C THR A 233 2.02 8.03 14.01
N LEU A 234 0.93 8.66 13.58
CA LEU A 234 0.56 8.73 12.16
C LEU A 234 1.64 9.42 11.33
N LEU A 235 2.16 10.55 11.80
CA LEU A 235 3.23 11.28 11.10
C LEU A 235 4.54 10.48 11.06
N ARG A 236 4.87 9.77 12.14
CA ARG A 236 6.08 8.95 12.20
C ARG A 236 6.02 7.78 11.23
N ASP A 237 4.94 7.00 11.26
CA ASP A 237 4.84 5.69 10.62
C ASP A 237 3.94 5.66 9.38
N GLY A 238 3.03 6.62 9.22
CA GLY A 238 2.02 6.60 8.17
C GLY A 238 2.60 6.62 6.76
N ILE A 239 1.92 5.92 5.86
CA ILE A 239 2.29 5.83 4.46
C ILE A 239 1.24 6.60 3.63
N PRO A 240 1.60 7.71 2.99
CA PRO A 240 0.65 8.50 2.21
C PRO A 240 0.38 7.83 0.86
N PHE A 241 -0.82 7.31 0.68
CA PHE A 241 -1.30 6.82 -0.61
C PHE A 241 -1.75 7.98 -1.52
N TYR A 242 -2.01 9.10 -0.92
CA TYR A 242 -2.28 10.38 -1.58
C TYR A 242 -1.98 11.52 -0.63
N ASP A 243 -1.33 12.58 -1.14
CA ASP A 243 -1.01 13.77 -0.34
C ASP A 243 -0.91 14.99 -1.26
N ARG A 244 -1.67 16.04 -0.93
CA ARG A 244 -1.64 17.33 -1.65
C ARG A 244 -0.53 18.26 -1.16
N GLY A 245 0.45 17.74 -0.42
CA GLY A 245 1.56 18.53 0.08
C GLY A 245 1.39 18.99 1.53
N LEU A 246 0.58 18.29 2.32
CA LEU A 246 0.38 18.60 3.73
C LEU A 246 1.01 17.55 4.66
N PHE A 247 0.73 16.28 4.44
CA PHE A 247 1.22 15.20 5.30
C PHE A 247 2.75 15.11 5.29
N MET A 248 3.36 15.12 4.12
CA MET A 248 4.81 14.98 4.00
C MET A 248 5.60 16.14 4.63
N PRO A 249 5.24 17.41 4.45
CA PRO A 249 5.89 18.49 5.18
C PRO A 249 5.80 18.33 6.71
N TRP A 250 4.66 17.95 7.24
CA TRP A 250 4.50 17.73 8.69
C TRP A 250 5.31 16.53 9.19
N LYS A 251 5.31 15.44 8.44
CA LYS A 251 6.17 14.28 8.72
C LYS A 251 7.64 14.71 8.80
N GLN A 252 8.07 15.51 7.86
CA GLN A 252 9.44 16.01 7.80
C GLN A 252 9.76 16.95 8.97
N MET A 253 8.84 17.82 9.34
CA MET A 253 9.00 18.71 10.50
C MET A 253 9.12 17.93 11.82
N LEU A 254 8.35 16.85 11.98
CA LEU A 254 8.49 15.95 13.13
C LEU A 254 9.87 15.31 13.16
N LYS A 255 10.32 14.78 12.03
CA LYS A 255 11.62 14.12 11.88
C LYS A 255 12.80 15.06 12.16
N MET A 256 12.65 16.33 11.78
CA MET A 256 13.65 17.38 12.03
C MET A 256 13.60 17.99 13.43
N GLY A 257 12.67 17.55 14.28
CA GLY A 257 12.48 18.10 15.63
C GLY A 257 11.82 19.48 15.69
N LYS A 258 11.19 19.93 14.60
CA LYS A 258 10.45 21.21 14.55
C LYS A 258 9.07 21.12 15.17
N ILE A 259 8.49 19.93 15.18
CA ILE A 259 7.29 19.57 15.91
C ILE A 259 7.72 18.63 17.02
N LYS A 260 7.49 19.00 18.28
CA LYS A 260 7.88 18.19 19.43
C LYS A 260 6.68 17.39 19.95
N PRO A 261 6.81 16.06 20.06
CA PRO A 261 5.75 15.28 20.67
C PRO A 261 5.61 15.60 22.17
N SER A 262 4.44 15.33 22.73
CA SER A 262 4.22 15.36 24.17
C SER A 262 4.98 14.23 24.85
N GLN A 263 5.14 14.30 26.18
CA GLN A 263 5.75 13.20 26.95
C GLN A 263 4.95 11.90 26.76
N GLU A 264 3.62 11.99 26.70
CA GLU A 264 2.76 10.84 26.42
C GLU A 264 3.05 10.20 25.07
N ALA A 265 3.23 11.02 24.01
CA ALA A 265 3.58 10.51 22.68
C ALA A 265 4.98 9.87 22.67
N ILE A 266 5.94 10.45 23.39
CA ILE A 266 7.29 9.87 23.54
C ILE A 266 7.18 8.49 24.20
N ASP A 267 6.41 8.36 25.27
CA ASP A 267 6.23 7.11 25.97
C ASP A 267 5.59 6.04 25.06
N MET A 268 4.62 6.41 24.24
CA MET A 268 4.03 5.53 23.23
C MET A 268 5.07 5.08 22.18
N PHE A 269 5.93 5.99 21.70
CA PHE A 269 6.98 5.64 20.75
C PHE A 269 8.00 4.67 21.32
N MET A 270 8.34 4.83 22.60
CA MET A 270 9.32 3.97 23.28
C MET A 270 8.77 2.58 23.59
N SER A 271 7.45 2.41 23.71
CA SER A 271 6.80 1.13 24.02
C SER A 271 6.46 0.28 22.79
N SER A 272 6.63 0.82 21.61
CA SER A 272 6.29 0.14 20.35
C SER A 272 7.48 -0.55 19.67
#